data_a3a71a7469e30044d8ad50fb4b6841ae
#
_entry.id   a3a71a7469e30044d8ad50fb4b6841ae
#
_cell.length_a   1.000
_cell.length_b   1.000
_cell.length_c   1.000
_cell.angle_alpha   90.00
_cell.angle_beta   90.00
_cell.angle_gamma   90.00
#
_symmetry.space_group_name_H-M   'P 1'
#
loop_
_entity.id
_entity.type
_entity.pdbx_description
1 polymer ?
#
loop_
_entity_poly.entity_id
_entity_poly.type
_entity_poly.pdbx_seq_one_letter_code
_entity_poly.pdbx_strand_id
1 'polypeptide(L)'
;MTRLNLHAGAAATIAALALAASAAAPTPASAGAPAPSRPAFALTPVGTSGALLMRGRPGRVLHGAVLVRNLSGHRITIKLQRADIRGASNGNADYGTTGLSRTGRWLKLAATTVRLNPHASRKVAYTVRVPVTARGASHYAGIVGVDAAELAVKTRKRKSFSFNRVTRQALPLTVRLPGPLTRSLALRSLEIKVEPAGAGLVLGLLPGGTELIARAGVKLRVLRGSRAVVTHDSTLGQLFPGAALNFRIPFVSQPRKGSYRVVGVIRPERAAPIYIDQTIEFSPAKAAELERGATPGAPLPGLPLWVWLVLGGAGCLLVVLLLLVWKLRRRPVEQVS
;
A
#
# COMPACT_ATOMS: atom_id res chain seq x y z
N MET A 1 63.28 50.40 7.20
CA MET A 1 64.69 50.03 7.44
C MET A 1 64.78 48.50 7.43
N THR A 2 65.49 48.04 6.48
CA THR A 2 66.61 47.08 6.41
C THR A 2 66.18 45.62 6.16
N ARG A 3 66.31 45.23 4.90
CA ARG A 3 67.18 44.23 4.23
C ARG A 3 66.95 42.76 4.59
N LEU A 4 66.52 41.95 3.59
CA LEU A 4 67.32 41.12 2.63
C LEU A 4 68.18 40.06 3.33
N ASN A 5 67.93 38.79 3.03
CA ASN A 5 68.88 38.00 2.27
C ASN A 5 68.29 36.62 1.85
N LEU A 6 68.56 36.34 0.59
CA LEU A 6 68.49 35.07 -0.11
C LEU A 6 69.38 33.98 0.55
N HIS A 7 68.97 32.70 0.44
CA HIS A 7 69.85 31.70 -0.19
C HIS A 7 69.09 30.51 -0.70
N ALA A 8 69.53 30.05 -1.82
CA ALA A 8 69.06 29.00 -2.66
C ALA A 8 69.39 27.60 -2.11
N GLY A 9 68.60 26.62 -2.50
CA GLY A 9 68.90 25.23 -2.29
C GLY A 9 67.92 24.35 -3.11
N ALA A 10 68.33 24.01 -4.34
CA ALA A 10 67.64 23.11 -5.24
C ALA A 10 67.81 21.68 -4.76
N ALA A 11 66.68 20.96 -4.57
CA ALA A 11 66.69 19.52 -4.55
C ALA A 11 65.41 19.03 -5.31
N ALA A 12 65.66 18.54 -6.50
CA ALA A 12 64.66 17.91 -7.34
C ALA A 12 64.25 16.55 -6.72
N THR A 13 63.00 16.44 -6.32
CA THR A 13 62.42 15.10 -5.98
C THR A 13 61.28 14.84 -6.95
N ILE A 14 61.52 13.93 -7.86
CA ILE A 14 60.52 13.38 -8.81
C ILE A 14 59.52 12.57 -8.00
N ALA A 15 58.33 13.12 -7.74
CA ALA A 15 57.22 12.38 -7.21
C ALA A 15 56.41 11.81 -8.38
N ALA A 16 56.48 10.49 -8.54
CA ALA A 16 55.67 9.74 -9.49
C ALA A 16 54.17 9.86 -9.13
N LEU A 17 53.43 10.57 -9.95
CA LEU A 17 51.96 10.64 -9.87
C LEU A 17 51.39 9.31 -10.33
N ALA A 18 51.02 8.43 -9.38
CA ALA A 18 50.19 7.27 -9.66
C ALA A 18 48.76 7.76 -9.87
N LEU A 19 48.32 7.92 -11.12
CA LEU A 19 46.91 8.12 -11.48
C LEU A 19 46.17 6.82 -11.16
N ALA A 20 45.53 6.77 -9.98
CA ALA A 20 44.52 5.79 -9.68
C ALA A 20 43.27 6.17 -10.48
N ALA A 21 43.09 5.54 -11.65
CA ALA A 21 41.83 5.58 -12.38
C ALA A 21 40.78 4.82 -11.55
N SER A 22 40.05 5.53 -10.69
CA SER A 22 38.84 5.04 -10.07
C SER A 22 37.80 4.79 -11.16
N ALA A 23 37.72 3.58 -11.65
CA ALA A 23 36.59 3.14 -12.46
C ALA A 23 35.32 3.27 -11.59
N ALA A 24 34.61 4.36 -11.74
CA ALA A 24 33.28 4.51 -11.19
C ALA A 24 32.41 3.40 -11.80
N ALA A 25 32.12 2.36 -11.00
CA ALA A 25 31.14 1.38 -11.38
C ALA A 25 29.82 2.10 -11.69
N PRO A 26 29.17 1.82 -12.82
CA PRO A 26 27.87 2.39 -13.10
C PRO A 26 26.92 1.98 -11.96
N THR A 27 26.46 2.93 -11.18
CA THR A 27 25.36 2.71 -10.23
C THR A 27 24.21 2.10 -11.03
N PRO A 28 23.67 0.94 -10.61
CA PRO A 28 22.49 0.39 -11.25
C PRO A 28 21.43 1.47 -11.21
N ALA A 29 20.98 1.94 -12.37
CA ALA A 29 19.86 2.85 -12.48
C ALA A 29 18.72 2.20 -11.70
N SER A 30 18.36 2.81 -10.57
CA SER A 30 17.19 2.42 -9.79
C SER A 30 16.04 2.44 -10.79
N ALA A 31 15.52 1.25 -11.14
CA ALA A 31 14.37 1.13 -12.01
C ALA A 31 13.27 1.96 -11.34
N GLY A 32 13.06 3.17 -11.81
CA GLY A 32 12.12 4.12 -11.26
C GLY A 32 10.78 3.40 -11.12
N ALA A 33 10.18 3.48 -9.95
CA ALA A 33 8.84 2.93 -9.74
C ALA A 33 7.96 3.40 -10.90
N PRO A 34 7.24 2.49 -11.58
CA PRO A 34 6.43 2.86 -12.73
C PRO A 34 5.49 3.99 -12.32
N ALA A 35 5.52 5.09 -13.05
CA ALA A 35 4.66 6.23 -12.80
C ALA A 35 3.21 5.75 -12.64
N PRO A 36 2.44 6.27 -11.66
CA PRO A 36 1.07 5.82 -11.44
C PRO A 36 0.30 6.01 -12.75
N SER A 37 -0.15 4.90 -13.33
CA SER A 37 -0.92 4.92 -14.56
C SER A 37 -2.18 5.76 -14.34
N ARG A 38 -2.43 6.78 -15.17
CA ARG A 38 -3.65 7.57 -15.13
C ARG A 38 -4.86 6.64 -15.29
N PRO A 39 -5.92 6.83 -14.50
CA PRO A 39 -7.10 5.99 -14.64
C PRO A 39 -7.71 6.16 -16.04
N ALA A 40 -8.12 5.05 -16.66
CA ALA A 40 -8.71 5.07 -17.98
C ALA A 40 -10.10 5.73 -18.02
N PHE A 41 -10.76 5.85 -16.88
CA PHE A 41 -12.10 6.46 -16.77
C PHE A 41 -12.26 7.21 -15.44
N ALA A 42 -13.31 8.04 -15.35
CA ALA A 42 -13.71 8.71 -14.14
C ALA A 42 -15.21 8.49 -13.85
N LEU A 43 -15.54 8.37 -12.56
CA LEU A 43 -16.89 8.45 -12.04
C LEU A 43 -17.04 9.75 -11.27
N THR A 44 -18.01 10.57 -11.66
CA THR A 44 -18.28 11.86 -10.99
C THR A 44 -19.77 12.00 -10.67
N PRO A 45 -20.15 12.67 -9.56
CA PRO A 45 -21.53 12.99 -9.30
C PRO A 45 -22.06 13.98 -10.34
N VAL A 46 -23.35 13.91 -10.63
CA VAL A 46 -24.03 14.92 -11.45
C VAL A 46 -24.64 15.96 -10.52
N GLY A 47 -24.24 17.22 -10.67
CA GLY A 47 -24.83 18.36 -9.95
C GLY A 47 -24.29 18.65 -8.55
N THR A 48 -23.32 17.89 -8.04
CA THR A 48 -22.68 18.12 -6.73
C THR A 48 -21.18 17.89 -6.83
N SER A 49 -20.38 18.57 -6.01
CA SER A 49 -18.95 18.37 -5.95
C SER A 49 -18.57 17.21 -4.98
N GLY A 50 -17.89 16.23 -5.48
CA GLY A 50 -17.09 15.26 -4.71
C GLY A 50 -17.79 14.00 -4.19
N ALA A 51 -19.05 14.05 -3.75
CA ALA A 51 -19.78 12.90 -3.23
C ALA A 51 -21.27 12.96 -3.57
N LEU A 52 -21.91 11.80 -3.67
CA LEU A 52 -23.37 11.73 -3.87
C LEU A 52 -24.07 11.87 -2.52
N LEU A 53 -24.63 13.04 -2.23
CA LEU A 53 -25.46 13.27 -1.03
C LEU A 53 -26.93 13.35 -1.41
N MET A 54 -27.72 12.42 -0.88
CA MET A 54 -29.16 12.38 -1.05
C MET A 54 -29.87 12.60 0.29
N ARG A 55 -30.91 13.39 0.30
CA ARG A 55 -31.74 13.62 1.49
C ARG A 55 -33.12 12.99 1.27
N GLY A 56 -33.61 12.26 2.25
CA GLY A 56 -34.88 11.54 2.14
C GLY A 56 -35.49 11.19 3.50
N ARG A 57 -36.55 10.39 3.42
CA ARG A 57 -37.23 9.82 4.59
C ARG A 57 -37.40 8.30 4.38
N PRO A 58 -37.57 7.51 5.43
CA PRO A 58 -37.93 6.10 5.31
C PRO A 58 -39.14 5.90 4.38
N GLY A 59 -39.13 4.85 3.56
CA GLY A 59 -40.16 4.52 2.58
C GLY A 59 -40.07 5.29 1.25
N ARG A 60 -39.22 6.31 1.10
CA ARG A 60 -39.09 7.09 -0.14
C ARG A 60 -38.12 6.48 -1.13
N VAL A 61 -38.40 6.76 -2.41
CA VAL A 61 -37.48 6.48 -3.51
C VAL A 61 -36.80 7.79 -3.90
N LEU A 62 -35.46 7.76 -3.91
CA LEU A 62 -34.63 8.90 -4.29
C LEU A 62 -34.01 8.61 -5.65
N HIS A 63 -33.89 9.65 -6.49
CA HIS A 63 -33.34 9.55 -7.84
C HIS A 63 -32.06 10.36 -7.96
N GLY A 64 -31.08 9.81 -8.64
CA GLY A 64 -29.81 10.49 -8.90
C GLY A 64 -29.16 9.98 -10.18
N ALA A 65 -28.01 10.55 -10.49
CA ALA A 65 -27.22 10.11 -11.63
C ALA A 65 -25.71 10.25 -11.35
N VAL A 66 -24.94 9.38 -11.99
CA VAL A 66 -23.48 9.43 -12.03
C VAL A 66 -23.06 9.67 -13.48
N LEU A 67 -22.05 10.52 -13.67
CA LEU A 67 -21.39 10.71 -14.96
C LEU A 67 -20.21 9.75 -15.05
N VAL A 68 -20.19 8.91 -16.07
CA VAL A 68 -19.09 8.02 -16.41
C VAL A 68 -18.37 8.64 -17.59
N ARG A 69 -17.10 8.95 -17.46
CA ARG A 69 -16.28 9.57 -18.50
C ARG A 69 -15.11 8.67 -18.88
N ASN A 70 -14.91 8.44 -20.16
CA ASN A 70 -13.71 7.83 -20.71
C ASN A 70 -12.60 8.87 -20.77
N LEU A 71 -11.47 8.62 -20.12
CA LEU A 71 -10.29 9.50 -20.12
C LEU A 71 -9.21 9.02 -21.10
N SER A 72 -9.43 7.85 -21.73
CA SER A 72 -8.48 7.24 -22.65
C SER A 72 -8.78 7.58 -24.11
N GLY A 73 -7.77 7.38 -24.99
CA GLY A 73 -7.89 7.55 -26.44
C GLY A 73 -8.51 6.37 -27.17
N HIS A 74 -9.04 5.36 -26.47
CA HIS A 74 -9.67 4.18 -27.08
C HIS A 74 -11.06 3.90 -26.49
N ARG A 75 -11.84 3.07 -27.16
CA ARG A 75 -13.14 2.64 -26.68
C ARG A 75 -12.98 1.75 -25.44
N ILE A 76 -13.74 2.03 -24.38
CA ILE A 76 -13.75 1.22 -23.16
C ILE A 76 -15.16 0.76 -22.80
N THR A 77 -15.23 -0.30 -22.03
CA THR A 77 -16.47 -0.82 -21.45
C THR A 77 -16.35 -0.86 -19.95
N ILE A 78 -17.14 -0.04 -19.26
CA ILE A 78 -17.13 0.06 -17.79
C ILE A 78 -18.26 -0.78 -17.24
N LYS A 79 -17.94 -1.68 -16.30
CA LYS A 79 -18.91 -2.37 -15.45
C LYS A 79 -19.15 -1.54 -14.21
N LEU A 80 -20.42 -1.15 -13.98
CA LEU A 80 -20.86 -0.44 -12.79
C LEU A 80 -21.51 -1.42 -11.81
N GLN A 81 -21.12 -1.32 -10.56
CA GLN A 81 -21.58 -2.17 -9.48
C GLN A 81 -22.00 -1.31 -8.29
N ARG A 82 -23.06 -1.70 -7.61
CA ARG A 82 -23.41 -1.18 -6.30
C ARG A 82 -22.56 -1.83 -5.22
N ALA A 83 -22.23 -1.09 -4.18
CA ALA A 83 -21.35 -1.57 -3.12
C ALA A 83 -21.83 -1.17 -1.73
N ASP A 84 -21.61 -2.05 -0.77
CA ASP A 84 -21.61 -1.71 0.65
C ASP A 84 -20.24 -1.16 1.05
N ILE A 85 -20.22 -0.22 1.98
CA ILE A 85 -18.97 0.28 2.55
C ILE A 85 -18.57 -0.61 3.73
N ARG A 86 -17.31 -1.03 3.74
CA ARG A 86 -16.65 -1.83 4.79
C ARG A 86 -15.40 -1.10 5.26
N GLY A 87 -14.90 -1.45 6.44
CA GLY A 87 -13.59 -1.00 6.92
C GLY A 87 -12.48 -1.86 6.32
N ALA A 88 -11.47 -1.23 5.73
CA ALA A 88 -10.27 -1.91 5.29
C ALA A 88 -9.21 -1.96 6.40
N SER A 89 -8.30 -2.92 6.36
CA SER A 89 -7.25 -3.12 7.36
C SER A 89 -6.26 -1.96 7.49
N ASN A 90 -6.17 -1.10 6.50
CA ASN A 90 -5.35 0.12 6.49
C ASN A 90 -6.10 1.36 7.03
N GLY A 91 -7.31 1.20 7.55
CA GLY A 91 -8.12 2.30 8.08
C GLY A 91 -8.82 3.14 7.02
N ASN A 92 -8.89 2.68 5.77
CA ASN A 92 -9.65 3.31 4.70
C ASN A 92 -10.99 2.60 4.45
N ALA A 93 -11.84 3.17 3.58
CA ALA A 93 -13.05 2.52 3.13
C ALA A 93 -12.74 1.45 2.07
N ASP A 94 -13.34 0.28 2.20
CA ASP A 94 -13.45 -0.74 1.16
C ASP A 94 -14.88 -0.82 0.63
N TYR A 95 -15.01 -1.05 -0.67
CA TYR A 95 -16.30 -1.11 -1.36
C TYR A 95 -16.60 -2.54 -1.80
N GLY A 96 -17.29 -3.28 -0.93
CA GLY A 96 -17.72 -4.65 -1.20
C GLY A 96 -18.88 -4.71 -2.18
N THR A 97 -18.69 -5.33 -3.34
CA THR A 97 -19.71 -5.44 -4.40
C THR A 97 -20.51 -6.74 -4.36
N THR A 98 -20.12 -7.69 -3.51
CA THR A 98 -20.79 -8.99 -3.33
C THR A 98 -21.36 -9.09 -1.92
N GLY A 99 -22.41 -9.92 -1.75
CA GLY A 99 -23.02 -10.16 -0.44
C GLY A 99 -23.57 -8.88 0.20
N LEU A 100 -24.24 -8.03 -0.58
CA LEU A 100 -24.75 -6.75 -0.07
C LEU A 100 -25.79 -6.99 1.03
N SER A 101 -25.54 -6.43 2.21
CA SER A 101 -26.40 -6.58 3.39
C SER A 101 -26.85 -5.23 3.99
N ARG A 102 -26.26 -4.14 3.53
CA ARG A 102 -26.47 -2.77 4.05
C ARG A 102 -27.11 -1.87 3.00
N THR A 103 -26.72 -0.61 3.00
CA THR A 103 -27.25 0.45 2.13
C THR A 103 -27.04 0.19 0.64
N GLY A 104 -26.02 -0.58 0.26
CA GLY A 104 -25.82 -1.01 -1.13
C GLY A 104 -27.02 -1.78 -1.71
N ARG A 105 -27.81 -2.46 -0.87
CA ARG A 105 -29.06 -3.13 -1.29
C ARG A 105 -30.16 -2.16 -1.71
N TRP A 106 -30.15 -0.93 -1.21
CA TRP A 106 -31.14 0.09 -1.52
C TRP A 106 -30.93 0.70 -2.91
N LEU A 107 -29.70 0.58 -3.42
CA LEU A 107 -29.28 1.17 -4.68
C LEU A 107 -29.64 0.27 -5.86
N LYS A 108 -30.23 0.85 -6.90
CA LYS A 108 -30.46 0.23 -8.21
C LYS A 108 -29.89 1.13 -9.29
N LEU A 109 -29.02 0.60 -10.13
CA LEU A 109 -28.44 1.27 -11.29
C LEU A 109 -29.32 1.02 -12.51
N ALA A 110 -29.54 2.03 -13.35
CA ALA A 110 -30.28 1.91 -14.60
C ALA A 110 -29.48 1.12 -15.66
N ALA A 111 -28.14 1.18 -15.57
CA ALA A 111 -27.26 0.39 -16.41
C ALA A 111 -26.08 -0.13 -15.57
N THR A 112 -25.74 -1.41 -15.74
CA THR A 112 -24.58 -2.05 -15.10
C THR A 112 -23.39 -2.15 -16.03
N THR A 113 -23.57 -1.83 -17.32
CA THR A 113 -22.50 -1.82 -18.32
C THR A 113 -22.64 -0.57 -19.18
N VAL A 114 -21.55 0.15 -19.33
CA VAL A 114 -21.47 1.39 -20.12
C VAL A 114 -20.33 1.27 -21.13
N ARG A 115 -20.66 1.39 -22.40
CA ARG A 115 -19.68 1.47 -23.51
C ARG A 115 -19.47 2.92 -23.86
N LEU A 116 -18.22 3.36 -23.92
CA LEU A 116 -17.84 4.74 -24.21
C LEU A 116 -16.79 4.80 -25.31
N ASN A 117 -17.01 5.66 -26.29
CA ASN A 117 -15.99 6.03 -27.27
C ASN A 117 -14.86 6.84 -26.57
N PRO A 118 -13.70 7.06 -27.22
CA PRO A 118 -12.64 7.92 -26.70
C PRO A 118 -13.20 9.26 -26.22
N HIS A 119 -12.80 9.67 -25.04
CA HIS A 119 -13.16 10.94 -24.39
C HIS A 119 -14.67 11.19 -24.19
N ALA A 120 -15.54 10.24 -24.56
CA ALA A 120 -16.97 10.36 -24.37
C ALA A 120 -17.40 10.23 -22.91
N SER A 121 -18.56 10.81 -22.62
CA SER A 121 -19.20 10.72 -21.29
C SER A 121 -20.64 10.22 -21.44
N ARG A 122 -21.12 9.50 -20.41
CA ARG A 122 -22.49 9.03 -20.33
C ARG A 122 -23.04 9.21 -18.91
N LYS A 123 -24.21 9.79 -18.82
CA LYS A 123 -24.97 9.89 -17.57
C LYS A 123 -25.70 8.57 -17.34
N VAL A 124 -25.53 7.98 -16.15
CA VAL A 124 -26.21 6.76 -15.72
C VAL A 124 -27.09 7.10 -14.52
N ALA A 125 -28.40 6.92 -14.69
CA ALA A 125 -29.35 7.14 -13.61
C ALA A 125 -29.27 6.00 -12.57
N TYR A 126 -29.56 6.34 -11.33
CA TYR A 126 -29.74 5.35 -10.27
C TYR A 126 -30.90 5.76 -9.35
N THR A 127 -31.44 4.79 -8.65
CA THR A 127 -32.47 5.00 -7.62
C THR A 127 -32.02 4.40 -6.29
N VAL A 128 -32.37 5.05 -5.20
CA VAL A 128 -32.19 4.53 -3.83
C VAL A 128 -33.55 4.36 -3.20
N ARG A 129 -33.94 3.11 -2.97
CA ARG A 129 -35.19 2.80 -2.29
C ARG A 129 -34.93 2.66 -0.79
N VAL A 130 -35.27 3.69 -0.04
CA VAL A 130 -35.07 3.73 1.41
C VAL A 130 -36.11 2.82 2.08
N PRO A 131 -35.71 1.80 2.85
CA PRO A 131 -36.68 0.95 3.57
C PRO A 131 -37.50 1.75 4.58
N VAL A 132 -38.73 1.37 4.80
CA VAL A 132 -39.61 1.97 5.83
C VAL A 132 -39.06 1.76 7.25
N THR A 133 -38.28 0.69 7.43
CA THR A 133 -37.62 0.34 8.69
C THR A 133 -36.25 1.00 8.88
N ALA A 134 -35.78 1.80 7.92
CA ALA A 134 -34.50 2.47 8.05
C ALA A 134 -34.46 3.36 9.28
N ARG A 135 -33.38 3.23 10.08
CA ARG A 135 -33.13 3.99 11.31
C ARG A 135 -31.75 4.63 11.23
N GLY A 136 -31.56 5.71 11.97
CA GLY A 136 -30.30 6.47 11.96
C GLY A 136 -30.26 7.56 10.90
N ALA A 137 -29.38 8.55 11.06
CA ALA A 137 -29.37 9.76 10.25
C ALA A 137 -28.57 9.64 8.95
N SER A 138 -27.58 8.76 8.89
CA SER A 138 -26.75 8.62 7.68
C SER A 138 -26.53 7.17 7.33
N HIS A 139 -26.68 6.88 6.05
CA HIS A 139 -26.47 5.56 5.46
C HIS A 139 -25.49 5.67 4.29
N TYR A 140 -24.61 4.71 4.15
CA TYR A 140 -23.46 4.79 3.25
C TYR A 140 -23.42 3.60 2.30
N ALA A 141 -23.26 3.90 1.02
CA ALA A 141 -23.08 2.94 -0.05
C ALA A 141 -22.06 3.47 -1.06
N GLY A 142 -21.80 2.73 -2.12
CA GLY A 142 -20.96 3.19 -3.20
C GLY A 142 -21.42 2.71 -4.57
N ILE A 143 -21.00 3.43 -5.58
CA ILE A 143 -21.04 3.00 -6.98
C ILE A 143 -19.60 2.76 -7.39
N VAL A 144 -19.30 1.53 -7.79
CA VAL A 144 -17.95 1.11 -8.20
C VAL A 144 -17.94 0.88 -9.70
N GLY A 145 -17.00 1.50 -10.39
CA GLY A 145 -16.71 1.24 -11.79
C GLY A 145 -15.42 0.46 -11.95
N VAL A 146 -15.41 -0.46 -12.91
CA VAL A 146 -14.26 -1.29 -13.28
C VAL A 146 -14.20 -1.39 -14.79
N ASP A 147 -13.02 -1.28 -15.40
CA ASP A 147 -12.87 -1.58 -16.81
C ASP A 147 -13.07 -3.07 -17.05
N ALA A 148 -13.97 -3.40 -17.98
CA ALA A 148 -14.28 -4.79 -18.31
C ALA A 148 -13.08 -5.54 -18.92
N ALA A 149 -12.18 -4.83 -19.61
CA ALA A 149 -10.97 -5.41 -20.17
C ALA A 149 -10.01 -5.88 -19.08
N GLU A 150 -9.86 -5.11 -17.99
CA GLU A 150 -9.02 -5.50 -16.85
C GLU A 150 -9.57 -6.74 -16.11
N LEU A 151 -10.91 -6.92 -16.09
CA LEU A 151 -11.54 -8.11 -15.51
C LEU A 151 -11.39 -9.36 -16.39
N ALA A 152 -11.26 -9.19 -17.70
CA ALA A 152 -11.19 -10.27 -18.67
C ALA A 152 -9.80 -10.90 -18.80
N VAL A 153 -8.76 -10.29 -18.20
CA VAL A 153 -7.40 -10.85 -18.21
C VAL A 153 -7.39 -12.15 -17.44
N LYS A 154 -7.63 -13.26 -18.17
CA LYS A 154 -7.44 -14.60 -17.63
C LYS A 154 -5.95 -14.79 -17.37
N THR A 155 -5.59 -15.08 -16.14
CA THR A 155 -4.24 -15.50 -15.76
C THR A 155 -3.90 -16.76 -16.58
N ARG A 156 -3.13 -16.62 -17.66
CA ARG A 156 -2.53 -17.79 -18.29
C ARG A 156 -1.62 -18.43 -17.24
N LYS A 157 -1.92 -19.67 -16.90
CA LYS A 157 -1.07 -20.50 -16.03
C LYS A 157 0.31 -20.68 -16.69
N ARG A 158 1.18 -19.70 -16.53
CA ARG A 158 2.62 -19.88 -16.69
C ARG A 158 3.22 -20.03 -15.30
N LYS A 159 4.26 -20.82 -15.18
CA LYS A 159 5.01 -21.07 -13.92
C LYS A 159 5.65 -19.81 -13.30
N SER A 160 5.35 -18.62 -13.81
CA SER A 160 5.81 -17.35 -13.29
C SER A 160 4.65 -16.62 -12.61
N PHE A 161 4.93 -15.98 -11.48
CA PHE A 161 4.01 -15.15 -10.73
C PHE A 161 3.49 -14.03 -11.63
N SER A 162 2.19 -13.95 -11.89
CA SER A 162 1.59 -12.84 -12.64
C SER A 162 0.65 -12.06 -11.74
N PHE A 163 0.89 -10.75 -11.60
CA PHE A 163 -0.03 -9.85 -10.92
C PHE A 163 -1.07 -9.33 -11.90
N ASN A 164 -2.34 -9.59 -11.64
CA ASN A 164 -3.42 -8.94 -12.36
C ASN A 164 -3.84 -7.69 -11.58
N ARG A 165 -3.52 -6.51 -12.10
CA ARG A 165 -3.90 -5.22 -11.50
C ARG A 165 -5.25 -4.81 -12.09
N VAL A 166 -6.27 -4.72 -11.24
CA VAL A 166 -7.59 -4.21 -11.60
C VAL A 166 -7.80 -2.84 -10.98
N THR A 167 -7.94 -1.81 -11.81
CA THR A 167 -8.22 -0.45 -11.36
C THR A 167 -9.71 -0.30 -11.09
N ARG A 168 -10.07 0.02 -9.85
CA ARG A 168 -11.44 0.30 -9.44
C ARG A 168 -11.57 1.77 -9.08
N GLN A 169 -12.62 2.41 -9.55
CA GLN A 169 -13.03 3.71 -9.06
C GLN A 169 -14.32 3.58 -8.28
N ALA A 170 -14.36 4.13 -7.08
CA ALA A 170 -15.52 4.11 -6.21
C ALA A 170 -15.99 5.53 -5.93
N LEU A 171 -17.28 5.76 -6.11
CA LEU A 171 -17.95 7.00 -5.78
C LEU A 171 -18.81 6.78 -4.54
N PRO A 172 -18.50 7.42 -3.38
CA PRO A 172 -19.30 7.28 -2.17
C PRO A 172 -20.67 7.91 -2.32
N LEU A 173 -21.69 7.23 -1.83
CA LEU A 173 -23.07 7.68 -1.74
C LEU A 173 -23.47 7.77 -0.28
N THR A 174 -23.97 8.93 0.13
CA THR A 174 -24.56 9.14 1.46
C THR A 174 -26.05 9.40 1.32
N VAL A 175 -26.85 8.62 2.04
CA VAL A 175 -28.29 8.86 2.20
C VAL A 175 -28.51 9.45 3.58
N ARG A 176 -28.92 10.73 3.64
CA ARG A 176 -29.24 11.45 4.88
C ARG A 176 -30.72 11.35 5.17
N LEU A 177 -31.05 10.77 6.31
CA LEU A 177 -32.41 10.71 6.87
C LEU A 177 -32.53 11.69 8.05
N PRO A 178 -33.76 12.05 8.48
CA PRO A 178 -33.96 12.79 9.71
C PRO A 178 -33.40 12.03 10.92
N GLY A 179 -32.80 12.76 11.85
CA GLY A 179 -32.27 12.20 13.11
C GLY A 179 -30.98 12.87 13.58
N PRO A 180 -30.56 12.61 14.81
CA PRO A 180 -29.35 13.17 15.38
C PRO A 180 -28.10 12.59 14.71
N LEU A 181 -27.08 13.44 14.57
CA LEU A 181 -25.77 13.07 14.05
C LEU A 181 -24.84 12.79 15.22
N THR A 182 -24.57 11.52 15.45
CA THR A 182 -23.68 11.06 16.52
C THR A 182 -22.49 10.31 15.94
N ARG A 183 -21.36 10.38 16.63
CA ARG A 183 -20.13 9.66 16.28
C ARG A 183 -19.59 8.97 17.52
N SER A 184 -19.17 7.74 17.37
CA SER A 184 -18.44 7.00 18.38
C SER A 184 -17.46 6.04 17.75
N LEU A 185 -16.42 5.69 18.49
CA LEU A 185 -15.45 4.68 18.09
C LEU A 185 -15.21 3.77 19.29
N ALA A 186 -15.24 2.47 19.10
CA ALA A 186 -14.94 1.50 20.13
C ALA A 186 -13.74 0.63 19.71
N LEU A 187 -12.80 0.40 20.64
CA LEU A 187 -11.79 -0.64 20.54
C LEU A 187 -12.44 -1.96 20.99
N ARG A 188 -12.52 -2.95 20.09
CA ARG A 188 -13.12 -4.27 20.33
C ARG A 188 -12.09 -5.32 20.70
N SER A 189 -10.93 -5.25 20.05
CA SER A 189 -9.83 -6.19 20.30
C SER A 189 -8.49 -5.51 20.11
N LEU A 190 -7.50 -6.04 20.81
CA LEU A 190 -6.09 -5.66 20.69
C LEU A 190 -5.26 -6.93 20.79
N GLU A 191 -4.58 -7.30 19.71
CA GLU A 191 -3.83 -8.56 19.64
C GLU A 191 -2.64 -8.47 18.72
N ILE A 192 -1.62 -9.31 18.94
CA ILE A 192 -0.54 -9.51 17.98
C ILE A 192 -0.93 -10.68 17.07
N LYS A 193 -1.05 -10.40 15.77
CA LYS A 193 -1.29 -11.43 14.74
C LYS A 193 -0.06 -11.67 13.90
N VAL A 194 0.11 -12.93 13.54
CA VAL A 194 1.11 -13.41 12.60
C VAL A 194 0.43 -13.67 11.27
N GLU A 195 0.95 -13.09 10.22
CA GLU A 195 0.48 -13.28 8.84
C GLU A 195 1.70 -13.55 7.94
N PRO A 196 1.50 -14.08 6.71
CA PRO A 196 2.61 -14.32 5.78
C PRO A 196 3.50 -13.10 5.52
N ALA A 197 2.94 -11.90 5.65
CA ALA A 197 3.66 -10.61 5.53
C ALA A 197 4.41 -10.19 6.80
N GLY A 198 4.44 -11.03 7.86
CA GLY A 198 5.07 -10.75 9.14
C GLY A 198 4.08 -10.52 10.29
N ALA A 199 4.59 -10.22 11.48
CA ALA A 199 3.77 -9.93 12.64
C ALA A 199 3.29 -8.48 12.67
N GLY A 200 2.11 -8.24 13.23
CA GLY A 200 1.55 -6.91 13.43
C GLY A 200 0.68 -6.84 14.68
N LEU A 201 0.66 -5.66 15.31
CA LEU A 201 -0.38 -5.32 16.27
C LEU A 201 -1.66 -5.03 15.50
N VAL A 202 -2.75 -5.72 15.83
CA VAL A 202 -4.06 -5.55 15.20
C VAL A 202 -5.03 -4.96 16.22
N LEU A 203 -5.61 -3.81 15.85
CA LEU A 203 -6.65 -3.13 16.59
C LEU A 203 -7.99 -3.38 15.89
N GLY A 204 -8.87 -4.13 16.53
CA GLY A 204 -10.25 -4.30 16.09
C GLY A 204 -11.06 -3.07 16.49
N LEU A 205 -11.37 -2.20 15.53
CA LEU A 205 -12.10 -0.96 15.74
C LEU A 205 -13.52 -1.06 15.20
N LEU A 206 -14.49 -0.54 15.94
CA LEU A 206 -15.89 -0.47 15.51
C LEU A 206 -16.38 0.97 15.58
N PRO A 207 -16.47 1.67 14.43
CA PRO A 207 -17.14 2.96 14.36
C PRO A 207 -18.64 2.80 14.63
N GLY A 208 -19.16 3.63 15.50
CA GLY A 208 -20.58 3.65 15.87
C GLY A 208 -21.23 4.99 15.58
N GLY A 209 -22.44 5.16 16.12
CA GLY A 209 -23.24 6.37 15.90
C GLY A 209 -23.98 6.35 14.56
N THR A 210 -24.34 7.54 14.10
CA THR A 210 -25.19 7.74 12.91
C THR A 210 -24.49 8.55 11.82
N GLU A 211 -23.22 8.94 12.04
CA GLU A 211 -22.43 9.67 11.06
C GLU A 211 -20.99 9.19 11.02
N LEU A 212 -20.37 9.26 9.83
CA LEU A 212 -18.97 8.88 9.65
C LEU A 212 -18.01 9.76 10.48
N ILE A 213 -16.92 9.19 10.91
CA ILE A 213 -15.77 9.89 11.45
C ILE A 213 -14.83 10.18 10.27
N ALA A 214 -14.58 11.46 9.98
CA ALA A 214 -13.81 11.83 8.80
C ALA A 214 -12.33 11.44 8.96
N ARG A 215 -11.80 11.55 10.17
CA ARG A 215 -10.39 11.21 10.51
C ARG A 215 -10.29 10.73 11.95
N ALA A 216 -9.31 9.86 12.21
CA ALA A 216 -8.94 9.48 13.56
C ALA A 216 -7.41 9.39 13.68
N GLY A 217 -6.79 10.26 14.48
CA GLY A 217 -5.37 10.19 14.79
C GLY A 217 -5.08 8.98 15.70
N VAL A 218 -4.04 8.22 15.39
CA VAL A 218 -3.60 7.05 16.15
C VAL A 218 -2.16 7.26 16.58
N LYS A 219 -1.93 7.36 17.90
CA LYS A 219 -0.59 7.45 18.50
C LYS A 219 -0.42 6.33 19.50
N LEU A 220 0.41 5.35 19.17
CA LEU A 220 0.61 4.14 19.97
C LEU A 220 2.09 3.83 20.16
N ARG A 221 2.40 3.24 21.31
CA ARG A 221 3.70 2.64 21.61
C ARG A 221 3.49 1.23 22.14
N VAL A 222 4.24 0.28 21.61
CA VAL A 222 4.29 -1.08 22.13
C VAL A 222 5.59 -1.23 22.88
N LEU A 223 5.50 -1.59 24.14
CA LEU A 223 6.63 -1.70 25.07
C LEU A 223 6.87 -3.17 25.40
N ARG A 224 8.13 -3.57 25.47
CA ARG A 224 8.59 -4.82 26.08
C ARG A 224 9.48 -4.49 27.26
N GLY A 225 8.97 -4.69 28.48
CA GLY A 225 9.55 -4.04 29.67
C GLY A 225 9.50 -2.51 29.52
N SER A 226 10.60 -1.84 29.71
CA SER A 226 10.72 -0.37 29.55
C SER A 226 11.02 0.06 28.09
N ARG A 227 11.40 -0.87 27.20
CA ARG A 227 11.84 -0.54 25.84
C ARG A 227 10.66 -0.48 24.85
N ALA A 228 10.56 0.61 24.10
CA ALA A 228 9.63 0.69 22.97
C ALA A 228 10.14 -0.16 21.80
N VAL A 229 9.32 -1.12 21.35
CA VAL A 229 9.59 -1.99 20.20
C VAL A 229 8.84 -1.56 18.96
N VAL A 230 7.72 -0.83 19.13
CA VAL A 230 6.98 -0.16 18.05
C VAL A 230 6.57 1.21 18.54
N THR A 231 6.75 2.22 17.72
CA THR A 231 6.14 3.55 17.87
C THR A 231 5.40 3.85 16.59
N HIS A 232 4.13 4.22 16.70
CA HIS A 232 3.26 4.45 15.57
C HIS A 232 2.50 5.76 15.73
N ASP A 233 2.57 6.59 14.70
CA ASP A 233 1.81 7.85 14.58
C ASP A 233 1.24 7.91 13.17
N SER A 234 -0.08 7.87 13.06
CA SER A 234 -0.77 7.92 11.78
C SER A 234 -2.18 8.49 11.91
N THR A 235 -2.83 8.70 10.77
CA THR A 235 -4.23 9.09 10.71
C THR A 235 -5.00 8.05 9.91
N LEU A 236 -6.04 7.48 10.52
CA LEU A 236 -7.05 6.70 9.82
C LEU A 236 -7.93 7.63 9.00
N GLY A 237 -8.33 7.17 7.82
CA GLY A 237 -9.25 7.88 6.95
C GLY A 237 -10.70 7.82 7.43
N GLN A 238 -11.63 7.79 6.47
CA GLN A 238 -13.06 7.79 6.77
C GLN A 238 -13.53 6.48 7.42
N LEU A 239 -14.06 6.57 8.64
CA LEU A 239 -14.61 5.45 9.37
C LEU A 239 -16.13 5.49 9.33
N PHE A 240 -16.75 4.49 8.72
CA PHE A 240 -18.19 4.44 8.50
C PHE A 240 -18.90 3.68 9.63
N PRO A 241 -20.04 4.18 10.14
CA PRO A 241 -20.80 3.53 11.20
C PRO A 241 -21.09 2.05 10.91
N GLY A 242 -20.80 1.20 11.89
CA GLY A 242 -20.98 -0.24 11.79
C GLY A 242 -20.04 -0.96 10.83
N ALA A 243 -19.11 -0.27 10.15
CA ALA A 243 -18.08 -0.89 9.33
C ALA A 243 -16.86 -1.21 10.21
N ALA A 244 -16.88 -2.36 10.89
CA ALA A 244 -15.73 -2.83 11.66
C ALA A 244 -14.48 -2.93 10.79
N LEU A 245 -13.33 -2.58 11.36
CA LEU A 245 -12.02 -2.69 10.69
C LEU A 245 -10.99 -3.28 11.65
N ASN A 246 -10.04 -4.01 11.09
CA ASN A 246 -8.86 -4.51 11.79
C ASN A 246 -7.65 -3.68 11.33
N PHE A 247 -7.35 -2.63 12.09
CA PHE A 247 -6.21 -1.76 11.78
C PHE A 247 -4.92 -2.43 12.21
N ARG A 248 -3.99 -2.60 11.27
CA ARG A 248 -2.73 -3.31 11.49
C ARG A 248 -1.55 -2.36 11.53
N ILE A 249 -0.74 -2.50 12.58
CA ILE A 249 0.53 -1.82 12.76
C ILE A 249 1.64 -2.87 12.68
N PRO A 250 2.48 -2.89 11.64
CA PRO A 250 3.52 -3.90 11.49
C PRO A 250 4.61 -3.73 12.56
N PHE A 251 5.17 -4.85 13.02
CA PHE A 251 6.41 -4.85 13.79
C PHE A 251 7.58 -4.67 12.83
N VAL A 252 8.54 -3.83 13.22
CA VAL A 252 9.79 -3.63 12.44
C VAL A 252 10.68 -4.87 12.51
N SER A 253 10.67 -5.55 13.65
CA SER A 253 11.38 -6.82 13.90
C SER A 253 10.40 -7.86 14.42
N GLN A 254 10.69 -9.14 14.21
CA GLN A 254 9.83 -10.21 14.71
C GLN A 254 9.66 -10.12 16.23
N PRO A 255 8.41 -10.12 16.75
CA PRO A 255 8.17 -10.11 18.18
C PRO A 255 8.63 -11.43 18.80
N ARG A 256 9.30 -11.35 19.95
CA ARG A 256 9.71 -12.53 20.73
C ARG A 256 8.60 -12.89 21.71
N LYS A 257 8.54 -14.16 22.13
CA LYS A 257 7.67 -14.63 23.20
C LYS A 257 7.74 -13.70 24.42
N GLY A 258 6.58 -13.39 25.01
CA GLY A 258 6.47 -12.64 26.25
C GLY A 258 5.35 -11.60 26.23
N SER A 259 5.37 -10.76 27.25
CA SER A 259 4.38 -9.74 27.52
C SER A 259 4.73 -8.43 26.84
N TYR A 260 3.74 -7.78 26.27
CA TYR A 260 3.85 -6.48 25.59
C TYR A 260 2.79 -5.52 26.12
N ARG A 261 3.21 -4.37 26.64
CA ARG A 261 2.30 -3.30 27.07
C ARG A 261 2.07 -2.35 25.89
N VAL A 262 0.82 -2.14 25.52
CA VAL A 262 0.41 -1.19 24.48
C VAL A 262 -0.16 0.04 25.16
N VAL A 263 0.48 1.18 24.90
CA VAL A 263 0.05 2.47 25.48
C VAL A 263 -0.16 3.49 24.39
N GLY A 264 -1.18 4.32 24.55
CA GLY A 264 -1.41 5.42 23.61
C GLY A 264 -2.85 5.89 23.54
N VAL A 265 -3.19 6.53 22.43
CA VAL A 265 -4.50 7.15 22.26
C VAL A 265 -4.94 7.13 20.81
N ILE A 266 -6.21 6.87 20.59
CA ILE A 266 -6.91 7.09 19.33
C ILE A 266 -7.82 8.29 19.50
N ARG A 267 -7.66 9.30 18.66
CA ARG A 267 -8.44 10.55 18.69
C ARG A 267 -9.32 10.66 17.44
N PRO A 268 -10.55 10.15 17.48
CA PRO A 268 -11.49 10.33 16.39
C PRO A 268 -11.98 11.79 16.34
N GLU A 269 -12.18 12.31 15.13
CA GLU A 269 -12.72 13.66 14.95
C GLU A 269 -14.17 13.74 15.41
N ARG A 270 -14.43 14.68 16.35
CA ARG A 270 -15.77 14.92 16.93
C ARG A 270 -16.40 13.71 17.65
N ALA A 271 -15.56 12.85 18.23
CA ALA A 271 -15.97 11.78 19.12
C ALA A 271 -14.99 11.66 20.29
N ALA A 272 -15.36 10.94 21.35
CA ALA A 272 -14.52 10.75 22.52
C ALA A 272 -13.22 10.02 22.17
N PRO A 273 -12.07 10.43 22.73
CA PRO A 273 -10.81 9.71 22.54
C PRO A 273 -10.83 8.35 23.25
N ILE A 274 -10.09 7.39 22.70
CA ILE A 274 -9.87 6.08 23.30
C ILE A 274 -8.44 6.07 23.83
N TYR A 275 -8.29 5.96 25.13
CA TYR A 275 -6.99 5.75 25.79
C TYR A 275 -6.74 4.26 25.91
N ILE A 276 -5.55 3.82 25.55
CA ILE A 276 -5.13 2.42 25.56
C ILE A 276 -3.96 2.31 26.54
N ASP A 277 -4.10 1.41 27.50
CA ASP A 277 -3.03 0.93 28.38
C ASP A 277 -3.36 -0.52 28.71
N GLN A 278 -2.90 -1.42 27.87
CA GLN A 278 -3.22 -2.84 27.97
C GLN A 278 -1.98 -3.69 27.74
N THR A 279 -1.89 -4.76 28.52
CA THR A 279 -0.86 -5.78 28.35
C THR A 279 -1.41 -6.95 27.56
N ILE A 280 -0.67 -7.37 26.54
CA ILE A 280 -1.01 -8.50 25.68
C ILE A 280 0.12 -9.53 25.68
N GLU A 281 -0.24 -10.81 25.72
CA GLU A 281 0.73 -11.90 25.69
C GLU A 281 0.96 -12.40 24.24
N PHE A 282 2.22 -12.53 23.87
CA PHE A 282 2.62 -13.19 22.64
C PHE A 282 3.12 -14.61 22.96
N SER A 283 2.30 -15.62 22.64
CA SER A 283 2.53 -17.01 23.05
C SER A 283 3.60 -17.72 22.21
N PRO A 284 4.20 -18.83 22.74
CA PRO A 284 5.16 -19.64 22.00
C PRO A 284 4.60 -20.24 20.70
N ALA A 285 3.34 -20.64 20.70
CA ALA A 285 2.69 -21.18 19.51
C ALA A 285 2.65 -20.17 18.37
N LYS A 286 2.32 -18.91 18.65
CA LYS A 286 2.37 -17.81 17.68
C LYS A 286 3.79 -17.45 17.25
N ALA A 287 4.78 -17.55 18.18
CA ALA A 287 6.19 -17.35 17.83
C ALA A 287 6.72 -18.46 16.92
N ALA A 288 6.38 -19.72 17.20
CA ALA A 288 6.75 -20.86 16.37
C ALA A 288 6.09 -20.84 14.97
N GLU A 289 4.92 -20.25 14.85
CA GLU A 289 4.27 -19.99 13.55
C GLU A 289 5.05 -18.96 12.72
N LEU A 290 5.57 -17.91 13.36
CA LEU A 290 6.48 -16.94 12.73
C LEU A 290 7.79 -17.60 12.30
N GLU A 291 8.39 -18.41 13.15
CA GLU A 291 9.63 -19.12 12.85
C GLU A 291 9.46 -20.12 11.69
N ARG A 292 8.31 -20.80 11.63
CA ARG A 292 7.96 -21.70 10.52
C ARG A 292 7.64 -20.95 9.23
N GLY A 293 6.99 -19.78 9.32
CA GLY A 293 6.70 -18.91 8.18
C GLY A 293 7.90 -18.09 7.70
N ALA A 294 8.83 -17.78 8.60
CA ALA A 294 10.17 -17.29 8.30
C ALA A 294 11.07 -18.49 8.02
N THR A 295 10.81 -19.23 6.96
CA THR A 295 11.83 -20.15 6.41
C THR A 295 13.07 -19.30 6.16
N PRO A 296 14.22 -19.55 6.85
CA PRO A 296 15.46 -18.84 6.56
C PRO A 296 15.84 -19.24 5.14
N GLY A 297 15.71 -18.28 4.22
CA GLY A 297 16.03 -18.55 2.82
C GLY A 297 15.01 -19.49 2.17
N ALA A 298 13.83 -18.97 1.78
CA ALA A 298 13.45 -19.32 0.43
C ALA A 298 14.71 -18.99 -0.39
N PRO A 299 15.42 -19.99 -0.99
CA PRO A 299 16.56 -19.66 -1.80
C PRO A 299 16.08 -18.57 -2.74
N LEU A 300 16.75 -17.43 -2.74
CA LEU A 300 16.59 -16.42 -3.78
C LEU A 300 16.44 -17.24 -5.06
N PRO A 301 15.37 -17.07 -5.87
CA PRO A 301 15.09 -17.93 -7.01
C PRO A 301 16.43 -18.18 -7.68
N GLY A 302 16.94 -19.41 -7.51
CA GLY A 302 18.36 -19.69 -7.67
C GLY A 302 18.79 -19.13 -8.99
N LEU A 303 19.78 -18.27 -9.01
CA LEU A 303 20.37 -17.81 -10.25
C LEU A 303 20.54 -19.06 -11.10
N PRO A 304 19.95 -19.13 -12.29
CA PRO A 304 19.93 -20.35 -13.08
C PRO A 304 21.37 -20.85 -13.22
N LEU A 305 21.56 -22.14 -13.13
CA LEU A 305 22.87 -22.80 -13.02
C LEU A 305 23.90 -22.25 -14.01
N TRP A 306 23.47 -21.78 -15.18
CA TRP A 306 24.31 -21.13 -16.18
C TRP A 306 24.97 -19.82 -15.68
N VAL A 307 24.35 -19.07 -14.73
CA VAL A 307 24.94 -17.84 -14.17
C VAL A 307 26.14 -18.19 -13.30
N TRP A 308 26.07 -19.30 -12.54
CA TRP A 308 27.19 -19.80 -11.77
C TRP A 308 28.31 -20.34 -12.67
N LEU A 309 27.96 -20.95 -13.82
CA LEU A 309 28.92 -21.38 -14.83
C LEU A 309 29.63 -20.19 -15.51
N VAL A 310 28.89 -19.10 -15.79
CA VAL A 310 29.49 -17.90 -16.36
C VAL A 310 30.39 -17.18 -15.36
N LEU A 311 29.97 -17.04 -14.10
CA LEU A 311 30.79 -16.44 -13.03
C LEU A 311 32.05 -17.31 -12.72
N GLY A 312 31.88 -18.62 -12.63
CA GLY A 312 33.03 -19.58 -12.44
C GLY A 312 33.98 -19.57 -13.63
N GLY A 313 33.45 -19.57 -14.87
CA GLY A 313 34.25 -19.50 -16.09
C GLY A 313 35.05 -18.21 -16.23
N ALA A 314 34.43 -17.07 -15.92
CA ALA A 314 35.10 -15.75 -15.93
C ALA A 314 36.22 -15.68 -14.89
N GLY A 315 35.99 -16.25 -13.69
CA GLY A 315 37.02 -16.35 -12.63
C GLY A 315 38.22 -17.19 -13.04
N CYS A 316 38.00 -18.37 -13.66
CA CYS A 316 39.07 -19.21 -14.18
C CYS A 316 39.85 -18.52 -15.29
N LEU A 317 39.19 -17.81 -16.21
CA LEU A 317 39.84 -17.12 -17.30
C LEU A 317 40.75 -15.99 -16.81
N LEU A 318 40.32 -15.29 -15.77
CA LEU A 318 41.10 -14.22 -15.13
C LEU A 318 42.34 -14.74 -14.44
N VAL A 319 42.25 -15.91 -13.77
CA VAL A 319 43.40 -16.59 -13.15
C VAL A 319 44.39 -17.05 -14.21
N VAL A 320 43.94 -17.65 -15.31
CA VAL A 320 44.80 -18.08 -16.42
C VAL A 320 45.50 -16.89 -17.05
N LEU A 321 44.79 -15.76 -17.24
CA LEU A 321 45.37 -14.53 -17.80
C LEU A 321 46.43 -13.93 -16.89
N LEU A 322 46.21 -13.94 -15.57
CA LEU A 322 47.20 -13.49 -14.58
C LEU A 322 48.46 -14.37 -14.59
N LEU A 323 48.28 -15.70 -14.68
CA LEU A 323 49.40 -16.65 -14.78
C LEU A 323 50.20 -16.46 -16.08
N LEU A 324 49.55 -16.21 -17.20
CA LEU A 324 50.14 -15.91 -18.48
C LEU A 324 50.97 -14.61 -18.44
N VAL A 325 50.44 -13.56 -17.89
CA VAL A 325 51.14 -12.27 -17.69
C VAL A 325 52.34 -12.45 -16.77
N TRP A 326 52.19 -13.22 -15.68
CA TRP A 326 53.29 -13.51 -14.78
C TRP A 326 54.41 -14.32 -15.44
N LYS A 327 54.06 -15.31 -16.30
CA LYS A 327 55.00 -16.13 -17.06
C LYS A 327 55.72 -15.29 -18.15
N LEU A 328 55.04 -14.38 -18.82
CA LEU A 328 55.61 -13.50 -19.81
C LEU A 328 56.60 -12.48 -19.18
N ARG A 329 56.31 -12.00 -17.96
CA ARG A 329 57.23 -11.09 -17.21
C ARG A 329 58.48 -11.80 -16.70
N ARG A 330 58.53 -13.10 -16.63
CA ARG A 330 59.69 -13.89 -16.16
C ARG A 330 60.60 -14.39 -17.28
N ARG A 331 60.37 -14.02 -18.55
CA ARG A 331 61.36 -14.32 -19.63
C ARG A 331 62.57 -13.46 -19.45
N PRO A 332 63.78 -14.04 -19.20
CA PRO A 332 64.99 -13.25 -19.18
C PRO A 332 65.23 -12.66 -20.56
N VAL A 333 65.60 -11.38 -20.60
CA VAL A 333 66.07 -10.71 -21.82
C VAL A 333 67.44 -11.36 -22.12
N GLU A 334 67.46 -12.24 -23.12
CA GLU A 334 68.73 -12.70 -23.70
C GLU A 334 69.42 -11.47 -24.31
N GLN A 335 70.53 -11.05 -23.72
CA GLN A 335 71.40 -10.02 -24.28
C GLN A 335 72.11 -10.65 -25.49
N VAL A 336 71.79 -10.13 -26.69
CA VAL A 336 72.60 -10.37 -27.90
C VAL A 336 73.81 -9.46 -27.78
N SER A 337 74.99 -10.10 -27.61
CA SER A 337 76.29 -9.46 -27.79
C SER A 337 76.67 -9.41 -29.28
#